data_9df5a1ea60064273a17747fe164a7b60
#
_entry.id   9df5a1ea60064273a17747fe164a7b60
#
_cell.length_a   1.000
_cell.length_b   1.000
_cell.length_c   1.000
_cell.angle_alpha   90.00
_cell.angle_beta   90.00
_cell.angle_gamma   90.00
#
_symmetry.space_group_name_H-M   'P 1'
#
loop_
_entity.id
_entity.type
_entity.pdbx_description
1 polymer ?
#
loop_
_entity_poly.entity_id
_entity_poly.type
_entity_poly.pdbx_seq_one_letter_code
_entity_poly.pdbx_strand_id
1 'polypeptide(L)'
;MIIAPSVLTADLADLGNACSEAVKSGLNWLHLDVMDGNFVPNLTFGPPVIAKLRKALGEEPIFDAHLMVMNAEESFQQYVDAGCNHISVHAEAVKHLHRCVTAIRDAGASAGVVLNPGTPVEAALEVLPEIDLVLIMSVNPGFGGQSFIPNVETKIRKLKQAIDQQVADGGRPVQIQVDGGVKAHNIAMLRDWGVSNCVVGS
;
A
#
# COMPACT_ATOMS: atom_id res chain seq x y z
N MET A 1 -15.09 2.70 3.96
CA MET A 1 -13.76 2.16 4.29
C MET A 1 -13.51 0.96 3.41
N ILE A 2 -12.38 0.93 2.72
CA ILE A 2 -11.95 -0.19 1.88
C ILE A 2 -11.28 -1.24 2.79
N ILE A 3 -11.56 -2.51 2.52
CA ILE A 3 -10.82 -3.64 3.11
C ILE A 3 -10.01 -4.27 2.00
N ALA A 4 -8.69 -4.24 2.14
CA ALA A 4 -7.73 -4.79 1.20
C ALA A 4 -7.10 -6.06 1.79
N PRO A 5 -7.52 -7.26 1.38
CA PRO A 5 -6.84 -8.48 1.82
C PRO A 5 -5.39 -8.49 1.34
N SER A 6 -4.45 -8.72 2.28
CA SER A 6 -3.05 -8.98 1.93
C SER A 6 -2.93 -10.41 1.41
N VAL A 7 -2.41 -10.54 0.20
CA VAL A 7 -2.17 -11.84 -0.42
C VAL A 7 -0.96 -12.57 0.17
N LEU A 8 -0.15 -11.88 0.97
CA LEU A 8 0.99 -12.46 1.69
C LEU A 8 0.57 -13.61 2.63
N THR A 9 -0.65 -13.54 3.18
CA THR A 9 -1.17 -14.53 4.13
C THR A 9 -1.93 -15.68 3.46
N ALA A 10 -2.08 -15.63 2.14
CA ALA A 10 -2.66 -16.71 1.35
C ALA A 10 -1.65 -17.84 1.11
N ASP A 11 -2.13 -18.98 0.62
CA ASP A 11 -1.24 -20.02 0.10
C ASP A 11 -0.61 -19.54 -1.22
N LEU A 12 0.67 -19.20 -1.16
CA LEU A 12 1.40 -18.71 -2.34
C LEU A 12 1.53 -19.77 -3.44
N ALA A 13 1.36 -21.07 -3.11
CA ALA A 13 1.33 -22.13 -4.12
C ALA A 13 -0.02 -22.18 -4.85
N ASP A 14 -1.10 -21.59 -4.28
CA ASP A 14 -2.43 -21.55 -4.89
C ASP A 14 -3.03 -20.12 -4.87
N LEU A 15 -2.18 -19.15 -5.11
CA LEU A 15 -2.50 -17.71 -5.01
C LEU A 15 -3.66 -17.30 -5.92
N GLY A 16 -3.75 -17.90 -7.12
CA GLY A 16 -4.83 -17.62 -8.08
C GLY A 16 -6.22 -17.92 -7.52
N ASN A 17 -6.39 -19.08 -6.88
CA ASN A 17 -7.67 -19.46 -6.26
C ASN A 17 -7.98 -18.59 -5.05
N ALA A 18 -7.00 -18.36 -4.17
CA ALA A 18 -7.18 -17.51 -2.99
C ALA A 18 -7.64 -16.09 -3.37
N CYS A 19 -7.01 -15.47 -4.35
CA CYS A 19 -7.40 -14.15 -4.86
C CYS A 19 -8.80 -14.18 -5.52
N SER A 20 -9.10 -15.24 -6.29
CA SER A 20 -10.44 -15.40 -6.91
C SER A 20 -11.55 -15.51 -5.87
N GLU A 21 -11.33 -16.23 -4.78
CA GLU A 21 -12.29 -16.35 -3.68
C GLU A 21 -12.51 -15.00 -2.97
N ALA A 22 -11.43 -14.22 -2.73
CA ALA A 22 -11.53 -12.89 -2.18
C ALA A 22 -12.40 -11.97 -3.06
N VAL A 23 -12.13 -11.93 -4.37
CA VAL A 23 -12.91 -11.13 -5.34
C VAL A 23 -14.38 -11.58 -5.39
N LYS A 24 -14.66 -12.88 -5.45
CA LYS A 24 -16.04 -13.41 -5.41
C LYS A 24 -16.78 -13.05 -4.12
N SER A 25 -16.06 -12.83 -3.04
CA SER A 25 -16.61 -12.37 -1.76
C SER A 25 -16.84 -10.86 -1.69
N GLY A 26 -16.54 -10.12 -2.78
CA GLY A 26 -16.71 -8.67 -2.87
C GLY A 26 -15.49 -7.86 -2.42
N LEU A 27 -14.34 -8.51 -2.14
CA LEU A 27 -13.09 -7.86 -1.76
C LEU A 27 -12.26 -7.58 -3.02
N ASN A 28 -12.57 -6.51 -3.71
CA ASN A 28 -12.00 -6.19 -5.02
C ASN A 28 -10.70 -5.37 -4.95
N TRP A 29 -10.11 -5.15 -3.78
CA TRP A 29 -8.84 -4.45 -3.59
C TRP A 29 -7.82 -5.42 -3.01
N LEU A 30 -6.92 -5.95 -3.84
CA LEU A 30 -5.93 -6.95 -3.44
C LEU A 30 -4.60 -6.26 -3.14
N HIS A 31 -4.11 -6.39 -1.91
CA HIS A 31 -2.84 -5.82 -1.48
C HIS A 31 -1.70 -6.83 -1.70
N LEU A 32 -0.73 -6.40 -2.51
CA LEU A 32 0.37 -7.24 -3.01
C LEU A 32 1.67 -6.84 -2.32
N ASP A 33 2.05 -7.57 -1.27
CA ASP A 33 3.28 -7.33 -0.51
C ASP A 33 4.51 -7.90 -1.24
N VAL A 34 5.23 -7.03 -1.96
CA VAL A 34 6.43 -7.37 -2.72
C VAL A 34 7.67 -7.13 -1.88
N MET A 35 8.46 -8.17 -1.67
CA MET A 35 9.67 -8.16 -0.83
C MET A 35 10.87 -8.72 -1.59
N ASP A 36 12.03 -8.07 -1.47
CA ASP A 36 13.25 -8.40 -2.22
C ASP A 36 14.36 -9.08 -1.41
N GLY A 37 14.14 -9.30 -0.11
CA GLY A 37 15.17 -9.86 0.79
C GLY A 37 16.28 -8.87 1.15
N ASN A 38 16.16 -7.59 0.77
CA ASN A 38 17.15 -6.54 1.05
C ASN A 38 16.54 -5.40 1.87
N PHE A 39 15.44 -4.81 1.42
CA PHE A 39 14.71 -3.80 2.21
C PHE A 39 14.10 -4.42 3.48
N VAL A 40 13.58 -5.64 3.35
CA VAL A 40 13.14 -6.50 4.45
C VAL A 40 13.80 -7.87 4.30
N PRO A 41 13.98 -8.64 5.39
CA PRO A 41 14.69 -9.94 5.31
C PRO A 41 13.89 -11.05 4.61
N ASN A 42 12.61 -10.83 4.33
CA ASN A 42 11.74 -11.77 3.63
C ASN A 42 11.76 -11.56 2.12
N LEU A 43 11.47 -12.61 1.36
CA LEU A 43 11.32 -12.62 -0.09
C LEU A 43 9.95 -13.19 -0.44
N THR A 44 9.19 -12.52 -1.31
CA THR A 44 7.84 -12.99 -1.68
C THR A 44 7.74 -13.31 -3.17
N PHE A 45 7.18 -12.42 -3.95
CA PHE A 45 6.94 -12.59 -5.38
C PHE A 45 7.17 -11.26 -6.10
N GLY A 46 7.13 -11.29 -7.43
CA GLY A 46 7.37 -10.10 -8.24
C GLY A 46 6.48 -10.04 -9.49
N PRO A 47 6.82 -9.16 -10.46
CA PRO A 47 6.01 -8.86 -11.63
C PRO A 47 5.53 -10.09 -12.42
N PRO A 48 6.33 -11.19 -12.62
CA PRO A 48 5.87 -12.35 -13.36
C PRO A 48 4.68 -13.07 -12.71
N VAL A 49 4.60 -13.11 -11.37
CA VAL A 49 3.47 -13.70 -10.63
C VAL A 49 2.26 -12.78 -10.74
N ILE A 50 2.45 -11.47 -10.54
CA ILE A 50 1.40 -10.45 -10.61
C ILE A 50 0.73 -10.45 -12.00
N ALA A 51 1.52 -10.49 -13.08
CA ALA A 51 1.00 -10.57 -14.43
C ALA A 51 0.15 -11.84 -14.69
N LYS A 52 0.51 -12.98 -14.06
CA LYS A 52 -0.30 -14.20 -14.14
C LYS A 52 -1.60 -14.08 -13.35
N LEU A 53 -1.56 -13.45 -12.17
CA LEU A 53 -2.76 -13.15 -11.39
C LEU A 53 -3.69 -12.22 -12.18
N ARG A 54 -3.17 -11.13 -12.75
CA ARG A 54 -3.95 -10.21 -13.58
C ARG A 54 -4.63 -10.94 -14.75
N LYS A 55 -3.87 -11.80 -15.44
CA LYS A 55 -4.45 -12.63 -16.53
C LYS A 55 -5.56 -13.57 -16.05
N ALA A 56 -5.42 -14.14 -14.86
CA ALA A 56 -6.40 -15.08 -14.30
C ALA A 56 -7.67 -14.39 -13.77
N LEU A 57 -7.53 -13.20 -13.18
CA LEU A 57 -8.61 -12.49 -12.49
C LEU A 57 -9.30 -11.42 -13.36
N GLY A 58 -8.71 -11.05 -14.51
CA GLY A 58 -9.20 -9.95 -15.35
C GLY A 58 -8.90 -8.58 -14.76
N GLU A 59 -9.57 -7.54 -15.28
CA GLU A 59 -9.31 -6.14 -14.92
C GLU A 59 -10.16 -5.61 -13.76
N GLU A 60 -11.13 -6.38 -13.27
CA GLU A 60 -12.06 -5.95 -12.24
C GLU A 60 -11.37 -5.65 -10.89
N PRO A 61 -10.52 -6.54 -10.34
CA PRO A 61 -9.87 -6.27 -9.05
C PRO A 61 -8.77 -5.21 -9.16
N ILE A 62 -8.70 -4.34 -8.16
CA ILE A 62 -7.63 -3.38 -7.98
C ILE A 62 -6.41 -4.12 -7.42
N PHE A 63 -5.28 -4.01 -8.10
CA PHE A 63 -3.98 -4.50 -7.62
C PHE A 63 -3.20 -3.34 -7.02
N ASP A 64 -2.97 -3.42 -5.72
CA ASP A 64 -2.30 -2.44 -4.89
C ASP A 64 -0.92 -2.98 -4.48
N ALA A 65 0.11 -2.64 -5.23
CA ALA A 65 1.46 -3.14 -4.99
C ALA A 65 2.18 -2.30 -3.94
N HIS A 66 2.50 -2.93 -2.81
CA HIS A 66 3.35 -2.39 -1.75
C HIS A 66 4.79 -2.87 -1.97
N LEU A 67 5.66 -1.95 -2.42
CA LEU A 67 7.03 -2.29 -2.80
C LEU A 67 8.00 -2.15 -1.62
N MET A 68 8.22 -3.23 -0.90
CA MET A 68 9.28 -3.38 0.10
C MET A 68 10.59 -3.84 -0.59
N VAL A 69 11.10 -2.99 -1.49
CA VAL A 69 12.28 -3.27 -2.32
C VAL A 69 13.22 -2.07 -2.36
N MET A 70 14.54 -2.32 -2.41
CA MET A 70 15.55 -1.27 -2.42
C MET A 70 15.65 -0.52 -3.75
N ASN A 71 15.17 -1.11 -4.85
CA ASN A 71 15.28 -0.57 -6.21
C ASN A 71 13.94 -0.12 -6.78
N ALA A 72 13.03 0.40 -5.95
CA ALA A 72 11.68 0.79 -6.36
C ALA A 72 11.70 1.85 -7.50
N GLU A 73 12.64 2.81 -7.47
CA GLU A 73 12.78 3.84 -8.51
C GLU A 73 13.06 3.27 -9.91
N GLU A 74 13.81 2.16 -9.99
CA GLU A 74 14.20 1.52 -11.24
C GLU A 74 13.23 0.43 -11.68
N SER A 75 12.45 -0.14 -10.73
CA SER A 75 11.65 -1.34 -10.99
C SER A 75 10.14 -1.10 -11.07
N PHE A 76 9.63 0.05 -10.62
CA PHE A 76 8.17 0.30 -10.55
C PHE A 76 7.45 0.07 -11.88
N GLN A 77 8.08 0.39 -13.02
CA GLN A 77 7.49 0.21 -14.34
C GLN A 77 7.08 -1.25 -14.60
N GLN A 78 7.86 -2.21 -14.11
CA GLN A 78 7.56 -3.63 -14.29
C GLN A 78 6.27 -4.05 -13.57
N TYR A 79 5.92 -3.38 -12.48
CA TYR A 79 4.67 -3.61 -11.74
C TYR A 79 3.47 -2.96 -12.44
N VAL A 80 3.67 -1.77 -13.02
CA VAL A 80 2.66 -1.15 -13.90
C VAL A 80 2.37 -2.06 -15.09
N ASP A 81 3.41 -2.55 -15.77
CA ASP A 81 3.29 -3.45 -16.92
C ASP A 81 2.67 -4.80 -16.54
N ALA A 82 2.84 -5.24 -15.30
CA ALA A 82 2.19 -6.43 -14.74
C ALA A 82 0.70 -6.23 -14.41
N GLY A 83 0.20 -4.99 -14.51
CA GLY A 83 -1.20 -4.63 -14.32
C GLY A 83 -1.55 -4.13 -12.93
N CYS A 84 -0.59 -3.63 -12.14
CA CYS A 84 -0.90 -2.97 -10.88
C CYS A 84 -1.56 -1.61 -11.12
N ASN A 85 -2.63 -1.33 -10.38
CA ASN A 85 -3.37 -0.07 -10.44
C ASN A 85 -2.79 0.99 -9.50
N HIS A 86 -2.25 0.55 -8.34
CA HIS A 86 -1.57 1.37 -7.35
C HIS A 86 -0.17 0.84 -7.12
N ILE A 87 0.80 1.74 -7.02
CA ILE A 87 2.19 1.44 -6.69
C ILE A 87 2.59 2.29 -5.50
N SER A 88 2.83 1.67 -4.37
CA SER A 88 3.25 2.32 -3.13
C SER A 88 4.72 2.02 -2.85
N VAL A 89 5.54 3.07 -2.71
CA VAL A 89 6.98 2.97 -2.49
C VAL A 89 7.36 3.53 -1.12
N HIS A 90 8.28 2.88 -0.43
CA HIS A 90 8.79 3.35 0.84
C HIS A 90 9.62 4.63 0.70
N ALA A 91 9.30 5.67 1.48
CA ALA A 91 10.09 6.89 1.53
C ALA A 91 11.56 6.61 1.93
N GLU A 92 11.78 5.54 2.71
CA GLU A 92 13.10 5.11 3.18
C GLU A 92 13.95 4.40 2.11
N ALA A 93 13.32 3.89 1.03
CA ALA A 93 13.99 3.14 -0.03
C ALA A 93 14.25 3.99 -1.29
N VAL A 94 13.64 5.18 -1.40
CA VAL A 94 13.66 6.01 -2.61
C VAL A 94 14.51 7.25 -2.38
N LYS A 95 15.51 7.48 -3.23
CA LYS A 95 16.41 8.65 -3.13
C LYS A 95 15.74 9.94 -3.58
N HIS A 96 14.92 9.86 -4.63
CA HIS A 96 14.25 11.02 -5.23
C HIS A 96 12.74 10.82 -5.24
N LEU A 97 12.14 10.88 -4.06
CA LEU A 97 10.73 10.51 -3.84
C LEU A 97 9.77 11.25 -4.78
N HIS A 98 9.90 12.57 -4.91
CA HIS A 98 9.04 13.34 -5.82
C HIS A 98 9.14 12.84 -7.27
N ARG A 99 10.36 12.62 -7.79
CA ARG A 99 10.56 12.09 -9.14
C ARG A 99 9.94 10.70 -9.31
N CYS A 100 10.08 9.85 -8.31
CA CYS A 100 9.54 8.48 -8.35
C CYS A 100 8.02 8.49 -8.42
N VAL A 101 7.34 9.22 -7.53
CA VAL A 101 5.86 9.25 -7.50
C VAL A 101 5.28 9.91 -8.75
N THR A 102 5.90 10.97 -9.28
CA THR A 102 5.46 11.56 -10.55
C THR A 102 5.65 10.60 -11.72
N ALA A 103 6.77 9.87 -11.78
CA ALA A 103 6.99 8.87 -12.82
C ALA A 103 6.01 7.69 -12.77
N ILE A 104 5.60 7.24 -11.57
CA ILE A 104 4.56 6.22 -11.40
C ILE A 104 3.23 6.71 -11.98
N ARG A 105 2.85 7.97 -11.71
CA ARG A 105 1.64 8.57 -12.26
C ARG A 105 1.69 8.75 -13.77
N ASP A 106 2.82 9.20 -14.29
CA ASP A 106 3.04 9.35 -15.74
C ASP A 106 2.95 8.01 -16.47
N ALA A 107 3.31 6.91 -15.80
CA ALA A 107 3.15 5.55 -16.29
C ALA A 107 1.69 5.04 -16.24
N GLY A 108 0.75 5.81 -15.67
CA GLY A 108 -0.68 5.49 -15.65
C GLY A 108 -1.17 4.75 -14.40
N ALA A 109 -0.32 4.57 -13.39
CA ALA A 109 -0.72 4.01 -12.09
C ALA A 109 -0.96 5.12 -11.06
N SER A 110 -1.77 4.84 -10.03
CA SER A 110 -1.86 5.69 -8.84
C SER A 110 -0.60 5.54 -7.99
N ALA A 111 -0.03 6.66 -7.54
CA ALA A 111 1.18 6.68 -6.75
C ALA A 111 0.89 6.73 -5.25
N GLY A 112 1.55 5.87 -4.48
CA GLY A 112 1.51 5.85 -3.03
C GLY A 112 2.88 6.03 -2.38
N VAL A 113 2.88 6.61 -1.18
CA VAL A 113 4.06 6.69 -0.31
C VAL A 113 3.83 5.87 0.94
N VAL A 114 4.80 5.03 1.28
CA VAL A 114 4.79 4.20 2.48
C VAL A 114 5.71 4.79 3.54
N LEU A 115 5.25 4.80 4.78
CA LEU A 115 6.03 5.26 5.94
C LEU A 115 6.13 4.16 6.99
N ASN A 116 7.33 3.80 7.36
CA ASN A 116 7.61 2.90 8.48
C ASN A 116 7.13 3.51 9.82
N PRO A 117 6.96 2.72 10.89
CA PRO A 117 6.56 3.25 12.20
C PRO A 117 7.48 4.36 12.71
N GLY A 118 8.79 4.26 12.47
CA GLY A 118 9.78 5.24 12.90
C GLY A 118 9.95 6.46 11.98
N THR A 119 9.36 6.47 10.78
CA THR A 119 9.51 7.55 9.81
C THR A 119 8.50 8.66 10.06
N PRO A 120 8.92 9.93 10.12
CA PRO A 120 8.01 11.04 10.34
C PRO A 120 7.07 11.26 9.14
N VAL A 121 5.85 11.74 9.40
CA VAL A 121 4.83 11.97 8.37
C VAL A 121 5.23 13.05 7.38
N GLU A 122 6.11 13.95 7.75
CA GLU A 122 6.65 15.04 6.94
C GLU A 122 7.24 14.55 5.62
N ALA A 123 7.81 13.34 5.60
CA ALA A 123 8.35 12.75 4.37
C ALA A 123 7.28 12.57 3.27
N ALA A 124 6.01 12.32 3.65
CA ALA A 124 4.90 12.24 2.70
C ALA A 124 4.25 13.60 2.43
N LEU A 125 4.27 14.53 3.40
CA LEU A 125 3.63 15.83 3.25
C LEU A 125 4.23 16.67 2.12
N GLU A 126 5.54 16.59 1.91
CA GLU A 126 6.25 17.34 0.86
C GLU A 126 5.84 16.91 -0.56
N VAL A 127 5.28 15.71 -0.72
CA VAL A 127 4.83 15.16 -2.01
C VAL A 127 3.32 14.94 -2.06
N LEU A 128 2.59 15.40 -1.05
CA LEU A 128 1.15 15.16 -0.91
C LEU A 128 0.32 15.56 -2.14
N PRO A 129 0.61 16.66 -2.86
CA PRO A 129 -0.13 17.02 -4.08
C PRO A 129 0.06 16.02 -5.24
N GLU A 130 1.14 15.23 -5.22
CA GLU A 130 1.54 14.34 -6.30
C GLU A 130 1.13 12.88 -6.08
N ILE A 131 0.57 12.55 -4.91
CA ILE A 131 0.23 11.17 -4.57
C ILE A 131 -1.27 10.96 -4.41
N ASP A 132 -1.68 9.72 -4.48
CA ASP A 132 -3.09 9.31 -4.37
C ASP A 132 -3.35 8.53 -3.07
N LEU A 133 -2.28 8.04 -2.42
CA LEU A 133 -2.36 7.22 -1.22
C LEU A 133 -1.12 7.40 -0.33
N VAL A 134 -1.33 7.42 0.99
CA VAL A 134 -0.26 7.22 1.98
C VAL A 134 -0.55 5.97 2.78
N LEU A 135 0.37 5.00 2.71
CA LEU A 135 0.34 3.78 3.51
C LEU A 135 1.16 3.98 4.78
N ILE A 136 0.51 3.91 5.92
CA ILE A 136 1.14 3.94 7.24
C ILE A 136 1.34 2.50 7.74
N MET A 137 2.59 2.10 7.89
CA MET A 137 2.93 0.84 8.52
C MET A 137 2.65 0.92 10.02
N SER A 138 1.76 0.09 10.51
CA SER A 138 1.45 -0.08 11.94
C SER A 138 2.13 -1.31 12.56
N VAL A 139 3.06 -1.91 11.83
CA VAL A 139 4.05 -2.91 12.25
C VAL A 139 5.36 -2.62 11.53
N ASN A 140 6.47 -3.25 11.93
CA ASN A 140 7.67 -3.23 11.09
C ASN A 140 7.44 -4.11 9.86
N PRO A 141 7.73 -3.62 8.63
CA PRO A 141 7.47 -4.39 7.42
C PRO A 141 8.30 -5.69 7.35
N GLY A 142 7.82 -6.67 6.57
CA GLY A 142 8.54 -7.89 6.26
C GLY A 142 7.88 -9.20 6.72
N PHE A 143 6.99 -9.16 7.71
CA PHE A 143 6.32 -10.37 8.23
C PHE A 143 4.87 -10.09 8.62
N GLY A 144 3.97 -11.04 8.35
CA GLY A 144 2.61 -11.02 8.85
C GLY A 144 2.50 -11.39 10.34
N GLY A 145 1.30 -11.26 10.91
CA GLY A 145 0.98 -11.72 12.26
C GLY A 145 1.52 -10.88 13.41
N GLN A 146 2.06 -9.70 13.15
CA GLN A 146 2.60 -8.79 14.18
C GLN A 146 1.49 -8.02 14.92
N SER A 147 1.82 -7.57 16.15
CA SER A 147 0.93 -6.73 16.94
C SER A 147 0.92 -5.29 16.43
N PHE A 148 -0.27 -4.70 16.38
CA PHE A 148 -0.48 -3.30 16.02
C PHE A 148 0.30 -2.33 16.92
N ILE A 149 0.98 -1.36 16.34
CA ILE A 149 1.72 -0.29 17.05
C ILE A 149 0.82 0.92 17.22
N PRO A 150 0.28 1.20 18.43
CA PRO A 150 -0.72 2.27 18.63
C PRO A 150 -0.18 3.68 18.38
N ASN A 151 1.12 3.87 18.52
CA ASN A 151 1.77 5.20 18.38
C ASN A 151 1.62 5.82 16.97
N VAL A 152 1.18 5.04 15.98
CA VAL A 152 0.90 5.56 14.62
C VAL A 152 -0.32 6.49 14.58
N GLU A 153 -1.17 6.51 15.62
CA GLU A 153 -2.32 7.42 15.72
C GLU A 153 -1.95 8.87 15.45
N THR A 154 -0.92 9.36 16.13
CA THR A 154 -0.46 10.76 15.99
C THR A 154 -0.08 11.07 14.54
N LYS A 155 0.61 10.14 13.88
CA LYS A 155 1.00 10.25 12.48
C LYS A 155 -0.23 10.29 11.56
N ILE A 156 -1.18 9.39 11.75
CA ILE A 156 -2.42 9.30 10.97
C ILE A 156 -3.25 10.58 11.10
N ARG A 157 -3.45 11.08 12.33
CA ARG A 157 -4.22 12.30 12.55
C ARG A 157 -3.57 13.54 11.94
N LYS A 158 -2.24 13.65 12.02
CA LYS A 158 -1.50 14.75 11.39
C LYS A 158 -1.61 14.69 9.86
N LEU A 159 -1.49 13.49 9.28
CA LEU A 159 -1.69 13.28 7.85
C LEU A 159 -3.12 13.64 7.43
N LYS A 160 -4.13 13.18 8.20
CA LYS A 160 -5.53 13.50 7.91
C LYS A 160 -5.77 15.01 7.90
N GLN A 161 -5.23 15.74 8.87
CA GLN A 161 -5.35 17.20 8.92
C GLN A 161 -4.72 17.87 7.69
N ALA A 162 -3.54 17.40 7.25
CA ALA A 162 -2.87 17.94 6.07
C ALA A 162 -3.67 17.67 4.79
N ILE A 163 -4.25 16.47 4.66
CA ILE A 163 -5.11 16.11 3.51
C ILE A 163 -6.37 16.99 3.51
N ASP A 164 -7.01 17.19 4.66
CA ASP A 164 -8.20 18.03 4.76
C ASP A 164 -7.91 19.49 4.37
N GLN A 165 -6.76 20.01 4.79
CA GLN A 165 -6.32 21.34 4.38
C GLN A 165 -6.07 21.41 2.88
N GLN A 166 -5.37 20.42 2.30
CA GLN A 166 -5.14 20.33 0.86
C GLN A 166 -6.47 20.35 0.08
N VAL A 167 -7.45 19.57 0.51
CA VAL A 167 -8.78 19.53 -0.13
C VAL A 167 -9.53 20.86 0.02
N ALA A 168 -9.45 21.50 1.19
CA ALA A 168 -10.04 22.81 1.43
C ALA A 168 -9.44 23.91 0.53
N ASP A 169 -8.14 23.76 0.19
CA ASP A 169 -7.41 24.65 -0.71
C ASP A 169 -7.62 24.29 -2.21
N GLY A 170 -8.53 23.34 -2.51
CA GLY A 170 -8.88 22.93 -3.89
C GLY A 170 -7.99 21.83 -4.46
N GLY A 171 -7.11 21.21 -3.64
CA GLY A 171 -6.28 20.09 -4.03
C GLY A 171 -7.05 18.76 -4.03
N ARG A 172 -6.39 17.69 -4.48
CA ARG A 172 -7.00 16.36 -4.59
C ARG A 172 -7.04 15.65 -3.24
N PRO A 173 -8.06 14.81 -2.99
CA PRO A 173 -8.08 13.94 -1.81
C PRO A 173 -7.00 12.86 -1.96
N VAL A 174 -6.39 12.48 -0.84
CA VAL A 174 -5.41 11.40 -0.73
C VAL A 174 -5.95 10.35 0.23
N GLN A 175 -5.85 9.07 -0.11
CA GLN A 175 -6.28 7.98 0.76
C GLN A 175 -5.26 7.75 1.87
N ILE A 176 -5.75 7.47 3.08
CA ILE A 176 -4.93 6.95 4.18
C ILE A 176 -5.18 5.44 4.28
N GLN A 177 -4.13 4.67 4.00
CA GLN A 177 -4.13 3.22 4.17
C GLN A 177 -3.29 2.84 5.39
N VAL A 178 -3.69 1.80 6.10
CA VAL A 178 -2.93 1.25 7.24
C VAL A 178 -2.69 -0.23 7.02
N ASP A 179 -1.45 -0.65 7.22
CA ASP A 179 -1.05 -2.05 7.14
C ASP A 179 -0.32 -2.49 8.42
N GLY A 180 -0.77 -3.63 8.95
CA GLY A 180 -0.18 -4.31 10.09
C GLY A 180 -1.06 -4.36 11.33
N GLY A 181 -1.40 -5.56 11.78
CA GLY A 181 -2.16 -5.81 13.00
C GLY A 181 -3.59 -5.27 13.00
N VAL A 182 -4.15 -5.02 11.81
CA VAL A 182 -5.55 -4.61 11.66
C VAL A 182 -6.46 -5.81 11.93
N LYS A 183 -7.44 -5.62 12.79
CA LYS A 183 -8.42 -6.64 13.23
C LYS A 183 -9.80 -6.01 13.40
N ALA A 184 -10.84 -6.82 13.43
CA ALA A 184 -12.21 -6.35 13.60
C ALA A 184 -12.41 -5.40 14.80
N HIS A 185 -11.66 -5.61 15.89
CA HIS A 185 -11.79 -4.80 17.10
C HIS A 185 -11.18 -3.41 17.00
N ASN A 186 -10.24 -3.15 16.07
CA ASN A 186 -9.58 -1.85 15.92
C ASN A 186 -10.00 -1.07 14.66
N ILE A 187 -10.75 -1.65 13.74
CA ILE A 187 -11.21 -0.98 12.49
C ILE A 187 -12.01 0.29 12.78
N ALA A 188 -12.90 0.28 13.78
CA ALA A 188 -13.68 1.46 14.13
C ALA A 188 -12.79 2.62 14.59
N MET A 189 -11.81 2.32 15.43
CA MET A 189 -10.80 3.28 15.90
C MET A 189 -9.99 3.85 14.73
N LEU A 190 -9.52 3.02 13.81
CA LEU A 190 -8.78 3.47 12.63
C LEU A 190 -9.61 4.41 11.75
N ARG A 191 -10.89 4.10 11.53
CA ARG A 191 -11.81 4.99 10.83
C ARG A 191 -11.94 6.35 11.52
N ASP A 192 -12.05 6.35 12.84
CA ASP A 192 -12.18 7.58 13.62
C ASP A 192 -10.89 8.44 13.60
N TRP A 193 -9.74 7.82 13.32
CA TRP A 193 -8.48 8.53 13.06
C TRP A 193 -8.39 9.11 11.63
N GLY A 194 -9.28 8.70 10.73
CA GLY A 194 -9.34 9.17 9.34
C GLY A 194 -8.82 8.17 8.30
N VAL A 195 -8.58 6.91 8.69
CA VAL A 195 -8.18 5.85 7.75
C VAL A 195 -9.34 5.51 6.82
N SER A 196 -9.06 5.44 5.53
CA SER A 196 -10.04 5.11 4.48
C SER A 196 -9.87 3.70 3.90
N ASN A 197 -8.68 3.10 4.07
CA ASN A 197 -8.33 1.80 3.53
C ASN A 197 -7.53 0.99 4.58
N CYS A 198 -7.90 -0.26 4.81
CA CYS A 198 -7.25 -1.15 5.77
C CYS A 198 -6.75 -2.41 5.08
N VAL A 199 -5.44 -2.66 5.19
CA VAL A 199 -4.86 -3.94 4.79
C VAL A 199 -5.15 -4.96 5.90
N VAL A 200 -5.75 -6.08 5.52
CA VAL A 200 -6.14 -7.14 6.43
C VAL A 200 -5.50 -8.46 5.98
N GLY A 201 -4.74 -9.05 6.86
CA GLY A 201 -4.14 -10.37 6.69
C GLY A 201 -4.61 -11.34 7.78
N SER A 202 -3.69 -12.12 8.34
CA SER A 202 -3.93 -13.10 9.42
C SER A 202 -4.28 -12.45 10.75
#